data_238a0e7359013a0d3d47b6a629cae787
#
_entry.id   238a0e7359013a0d3d47b6a629cae787
#
_cell.length_a   1.000
_cell.length_b   1.000
_cell.length_c   1.000
_cell.angle_alpha   90.00
_cell.angle_beta   90.00
_cell.angle_gamma   90.00
#
_symmetry.space_group_name_H-M   'P 1'
#
loop_
_entity.id
_entity.type
_entity.pdbx_description
1 polymer ?
#
loop_
_entity_poly.entity_id
_entity_poly.type
_entity_poly.pdbx_seq_one_letter_code
_entity_poly.pdbx_strand_id
1 'polypeptide(L)'
;MKRMRLWGLLLGLMLLLSGCGQRNASNTHQQRHSHGQRYVPTLFFHGWGSSYHAETQMANAVVKAGGTHTIIRAMVARNGAVTLQGHFKAGDYRPIVEVNFTANRSSDYPTVGRWAKNVVVALQQAYGIKAFNMVGHSMGNMAITYYLLANAQNKRLPQLKRQVYIAGHFNGILGMDDEPNRMKLNAAGRPNKLQPAYRQLMGLRQVYPRNQVRVLNIYGDKGDGTHSDGSVSNASSQSLRYLVASRAKSYREVKITGKQAQHSKLHENQQVDRLLIDFLWPNA
;
A
#
# COMPACT_ATOMS: atom_id res chain seq x y z
N MET A 1 59.74 30.78 -61.35
CA MET A 1 59.49 30.72 -62.81
C MET A 1 58.23 29.88 -63.05
N LYS A 2 57.23 30.55 -63.66
CA LYS A 2 56.33 30.04 -64.71
C LYS A 2 55.62 28.69 -64.43
N ARG A 3 54.35 28.53 -64.53
CA ARG A 3 53.14 29.08 -65.20
C ARG A 3 52.07 27.98 -64.98
N MET A 4 50.88 28.20 -64.49
CA MET A 4 49.69 28.61 -65.25
C MET A 4 48.88 27.44 -65.91
N ARG A 5 47.62 27.29 -65.49
CA ARG A 5 46.43 26.95 -66.29
C ARG A 5 46.23 25.45 -66.67
N LEU A 6 45.07 24.84 -66.70
CA LEU A 6 43.75 25.25 -67.20
C LEU A 6 42.68 24.22 -66.79
N TRP A 7 41.53 24.66 -66.46
CA TRP A 7 40.14 24.21 -66.70
C TRP A 7 39.88 22.82 -67.28
N GLY A 8 38.86 22.16 -66.70
CA GLY A 8 38.10 21.08 -67.31
C GLY A 8 36.81 20.77 -66.51
N LEU A 9 35.76 21.48 -66.90
CA LEU A 9 34.36 21.06 -66.53
C LEU A 9 34.09 19.73 -67.22
N LEU A 10 33.43 18.82 -66.49
CA LEU A 10 32.45 17.89 -67.08
C LEU A 10 31.40 17.47 -66.06
N LEU A 11 30.17 17.75 -66.45
CA LEU A 11 28.90 17.29 -65.91
C LEU A 11 28.82 15.75 -65.92
N GLY A 12 28.11 15.22 -64.98
CA GLY A 12 27.45 13.96 -65.30
C GLY A 12 27.08 13.08 -64.14
N LEU A 13 25.86 13.09 -63.87
CA LEU A 13 24.98 11.98 -63.52
C LEU A 13 24.67 11.73 -62.05
N MET A 14 23.53 12.28 -61.63
CA MET A 14 22.73 11.80 -60.48
C MET A 14 22.39 10.32 -60.68
N LEU A 15 22.69 9.52 -59.67
CA LEU A 15 22.00 8.25 -59.43
C LEU A 15 21.38 8.30 -58.02
N LEU A 16 20.10 8.54 -58.01
CA LEU A 16 19.22 8.37 -56.84
C LEU A 16 19.16 6.89 -56.52
N LEU A 17 19.81 6.46 -55.46
CA LEU A 17 19.50 5.19 -54.80
C LEU A 17 18.60 5.49 -53.58
N SER A 18 17.31 5.35 -53.81
CA SER A 18 16.26 5.33 -52.76
C SER A 18 16.45 4.05 -51.93
N GLY A 19 17.21 4.11 -50.85
CA GLY A 19 17.23 3.07 -49.83
C GLY A 19 16.07 3.25 -48.89
N CYS A 20 14.97 2.50 -49.10
CA CYS A 20 13.92 2.32 -48.10
C CYS A 20 14.49 1.57 -46.89
N GLY A 21 15.04 2.29 -45.93
CA GLY A 21 15.30 1.80 -44.58
C GLY A 21 13.98 1.76 -43.78
N GLN A 22 13.34 0.61 -43.77
CA GLN A 22 12.21 0.32 -42.87
C GLN A 22 12.73 0.38 -41.43
N ARG A 23 12.61 1.54 -40.79
CA ARG A 23 12.75 1.67 -39.33
C ARG A 23 11.49 1.04 -38.72
N ASN A 24 11.61 -0.18 -38.23
CA ASN A 24 10.70 -0.73 -37.24
C ASN A 24 10.74 0.15 -36.01
N ALA A 25 9.89 1.16 -35.99
CA ALA A 25 9.54 1.88 -34.78
C ALA A 25 8.69 0.90 -33.96
N SER A 26 9.32 0.24 -32.99
CA SER A 26 8.63 -0.37 -31.88
C SER A 26 7.84 0.73 -31.19
N ASN A 27 6.55 0.83 -31.52
CA ASN A 27 5.57 1.67 -30.87
C ASN A 27 5.40 1.14 -29.43
N THR A 28 6.25 1.52 -28.52
CA THR A 28 5.93 1.60 -27.11
C THR A 28 4.90 2.72 -26.97
N HIS A 29 3.60 2.35 -27.07
CA HIS A 29 2.51 3.20 -26.64
C HIS A 29 2.66 3.47 -25.14
N GLN A 30 3.52 4.42 -24.78
CA GLN A 30 3.38 5.16 -23.54
C GLN A 30 2.09 5.98 -23.69
N GLN A 31 0.97 5.43 -23.22
CA GLN A 31 -0.25 6.21 -23.03
C GLN A 31 0.11 7.38 -22.09
N ARG A 32 0.27 8.56 -22.69
CA ARG A 32 0.28 9.83 -21.95
C ARG A 32 -1.10 9.96 -21.30
N HIS A 33 -1.21 9.55 -20.04
CA HIS A 33 -2.39 9.78 -19.25
C HIS A 33 -2.64 11.29 -19.18
N SER A 34 -3.83 11.70 -19.56
CA SER A 34 -4.26 13.10 -19.63
C SER A 34 -3.97 13.83 -18.31
N HIS A 35 -3.34 15.01 -18.39
CA HIS A 35 -2.90 15.88 -17.30
C HIS A 35 -4.08 16.51 -16.55
N GLY A 36 -5.00 15.76 -15.99
CA GLY A 36 -6.17 16.29 -15.28
C GLY A 36 -6.76 15.34 -14.24
N GLN A 37 -6.55 14.05 -14.38
CA GLN A 37 -7.20 13.05 -13.56
C GLN A 37 -6.38 12.77 -12.29
N ARG A 38 -6.95 13.09 -11.11
CA ARG A 38 -6.29 12.87 -9.81
C ARG A 38 -6.73 11.54 -9.22
N TYR A 39 -6.03 10.46 -9.51
CA TYR A 39 -6.23 9.18 -8.84
C TYR A 39 -5.82 9.24 -7.37
N VAL A 40 -6.66 8.66 -6.51
CA VAL A 40 -6.37 8.39 -5.09
C VAL A 40 -6.56 6.89 -4.85
N PRO A 41 -5.60 6.06 -5.27
CA PRO A 41 -5.73 4.61 -5.12
C PRO A 41 -5.73 4.18 -3.66
N THR A 42 -6.38 3.04 -3.38
CA THR A 42 -6.32 2.36 -2.10
C THR A 42 -5.51 1.07 -2.25
N LEU A 43 -4.41 0.96 -1.52
CA LEU A 43 -3.48 -0.15 -1.56
C LEU A 43 -3.84 -1.15 -0.45
N PHE A 44 -4.06 -2.41 -0.82
CA PHE A 44 -4.37 -3.50 0.10
C PHE A 44 -3.16 -4.39 0.30
N PHE A 45 -2.80 -4.65 1.56
CA PHE A 45 -1.60 -5.42 1.95
C PHE A 45 -2.01 -6.65 2.75
N HIS A 46 -1.72 -7.83 2.23
CA HIS A 46 -2.05 -9.13 2.82
C HIS A 46 -1.19 -9.49 4.04
N GLY A 47 -1.65 -10.50 4.78
CA GLY A 47 -0.97 -11.08 5.94
C GLY A 47 0.20 -12.00 5.57
N TRP A 48 0.91 -12.48 6.62
CA TRP A 48 2.05 -13.40 6.50
C TRP A 48 1.63 -14.73 5.90
N GLY A 49 2.43 -15.24 4.96
CA GLY A 49 2.16 -16.51 4.27
C GLY A 49 0.99 -16.49 3.29
N SER A 50 0.36 -15.32 3.09
CA SER A 50 -0.80 -15.13 2.23
C SER A 50 -0.42 -14.49 0.88
N SER A 51 -1.41 -14.02 0.13
CA SER A 51 -1.27 -13.34 -1.15
C SER A 51 -2.40 -12.34 -1.32
N TYR A 52 -2.42 -11.63 -2.46
CA TYR A 52 -3.50 -10.71 -2.80
C TYR A 52 -4.90 -11.35 -2.74
N HIS A 53 -5.02 -12.66 -2.88
CA HIS A 53 -6.30 -13.38 -2.79
C HIS A 53 -7.03 -13.15 -1.46
N ALA A 54 -6.30 -12.96 -0.35
CA ALA A 54 -6.89 -12.67 0.94
C ALA A 54 -7.64 -11.34 0.97
N GLU A 55 -7.25 -10.39 0.12
CA GLU A 55 -7.86 -9.06 0.06
C GLU A 55 -8.97 -8.96 -0.99
N THR A 56 -9.06 -9.95 -1.89
CA THR A 56 -9.98 -9.93 -3.04
C THR A 56 -11.45 -9.86 -2.62
N GLN A 57 -11.83 -10.49 -1.51
CA GLN A 57 -13.20 -10.43 -0.99
C GLN A 57 -13.58 -8.97 -0.62
N MET A 58 -12.73 -8.27 0.15
CA MET A 58 -12.95 -6.86 0.52
C MET A 58 -12.95 -5.95 -0.71
N ALA A 59 -12.02 -6.18 -1.65
CA ALA A 59 -11.95 -5.42 -2.90
C ALA A 59 -13.23 -5.57 -3.73
N ASN A 60 -13.75 -6.80 -3.86
CA ASN A 60 -15.00 -7.07 -4.56
C ASN A 60 -16.23 -6.48 -3.84
N ALA A 61 -16.23 -6.45 -2.51
CA ALA A 61 -17.29 -5.79 -1.74
C ALA A 61 -17.35 -4.29 -2.06
N VAL A 62 -16.19 -3.63 -2.20
CA VAL A 62 -16.12 -2.22 -2.63
C VAL A 62 -16.64 -2.02 -4.05
N VAL A 63 -16.28 -2.90 -5.00
CA VAL A 63 -16.80 -2.85 -6.37
C VAL A 63 -18.32 -3.01 -6.39
N LYS A 64 -18.85 -3.98 -5.64
CA LYS A 64 -20.30 -4.23 -5.52
C LYS A 64 -21.06 -3.03 -4.94
N ALA A 65 -20.42 -2.28 -4.04
CA ALA A 65 -20.98 -1.06 -3.46
C ALA A 65 -20.83 0.18 -4.36
N GLY A 66 -20.23 0.06 -5.56
CA GLY A 66 -20.01 1.19 -6.46
C GLY A 66 -18.84 2.10 -6.08
N GLY A 67 -17.98 1.69 -5.16
CA GLY A 67 -16.84 2.49 -4.69
C GLY A 67 -15.73 2.65 -5.73
N THR A 68 -15.56 1.65 -6.59
CA THR A 68 -14.61 1.64 -7.72
C THR A 68 -15.04 0.64 -8.79
N HIS A 69 -14.50 0.80 -10.01
CA HIS A 69 -14.64 -0.16 -11.11
C HIS A 69 -13.29 -0.74 -11.55
N THR A 70 -12.23 -0.41 -10.82
CA THR A 70 -10.86 -0.79 -11.16
C THR A 70 -10.16 -1.47 -10.00
N ILE A 71 -9.73 -2.71 -10.22
CA ILE A 71 -8.79 -3.42 -9.37
C ILE A 71 -7.57 -3.76 -10.24
N ILE A 72 -6.38 -3.39 -9.80
CA ILE A 72 -5.12 -3.82 -10.39
C ILE A 72 -4.26 -4.51 -9.34
N ARG A 73 -3.17 -5.14 -9.76
CA ARG A 73 -2.23 -5.79 -8.85
C ARG A 73 -0.85 -5.16 -8.92
N ALA A 74 -0.19 -5.07 -7.77
CA ALA A 74 1.21 -4.72 -7.66
C ALA A 74 1.97 -5.94 -7.15
N MET A 75 2.63 -6.65 -8.07
CA MET A 75 3.44 -7.84 -7.76
C MET A 75 4.84 -7.37 -7.34
N VAL A 76 5.22 -7.71 -6.11
CA VAL A 76 6.51 -7.30 -5.52
C VAL A 76 7.41 -8.52 -5.41
N ALA A 77 8.49 -8.53 -6.17
CA ALA A 77 9.50 -9.59 -6.13
C ALA A 77 10.32 -9.53 -4.83
N ARG A 78 11.05 -10.61 -4.52
CA ARG A 78 11.92 -10.70 -3.32
C ARG A 78 12.95 -9.57 -3.23
N ASN A 79 13.47 -9.11 -4.36
CA ASN A 79 14.40 -7.98 -4.42
C ASN A 79 13.72 -6.61 -4.33
N GLY A 80 12.39 -6.56 -4.22
CA GLY A 80 11.60 -5.33 -4.14
C GLY A 80 11.22 -4.72 -5.48
N ALA A 81 11.52 -5.35 -6.61
CA ALA A 81 11.05 -4.92 -7.92
C ALA A 81 9.51 -5.06 -7.99
N VAL A 82 8.84 -4.05 -8.59
CA VAL A 82 7.38 -3.98 -8.68
C VAL A 82 6.94 -4.09 -10.12
N THR A 83 6.03 -5.02 -10.39
CA THR A 83 5.31 -5.13 -11.67
C THR A 83 3.84 -4.83 -11.45
N LEU A 84 3.31 -3.82 -12.15
CA LEU A 84 1.88 -3.51 -12.14
C LEU A 84 1.17 -4.37 -13.19
N GLN A 85 0.13 -5.08 -12.76
CA GLN A 85 -0.75 -5.91 -13.61
C GLN A 85 -2.12 -5.25 -13.71
N GLY A 86 -2.54 -4.92 -14.92
CA GLY A 86 -3.73 -4.12 -15.19
C GLY A 86 -3.39 -2.62 -15.28
N HIS A 87 -4.43 -1.78 -15.44
CA HIS A 87 -4.29 -0.33 -15.57
C HIS A 87 -5.49 0.39 -14.95
N PHE A 88 -5.29 1.62 -14.51
CA PHE A 88 -6.39 2.44 -14.02
C PHE A 88 -7.30 2.85 -15.17
N LYS A 89 -8.60 2.68 -15.00
CA LYS A 89 -9.60 3.08 -15.99
C LYS A 89 -9.83 4.59 -15.92
N ALA A 90 -10.01 5.20 -17.10
CA ALA A 90 -10.41 6.60 -17.17
C ALA A 90 -11.78 6.81 -16.46
N GLY A 91 -11.88 7.89 -15.68
CA GLY A 91 -13.10 8.18 -14.90
C GLY A 91 -13.18 7.49 -13.54
N ASP A 92 -12.36 6.48 -13.25
CA ASP A 92 -12.31 5.86 -11.93
C ASP A 92 -11.20 6.49 -11.07
N TYR A 93 -11.57 7.41 -10.22
CA TYR A 93 -10.64 8.20 -9.40
C TYR A 93 -10.12 7.48 -8.15
N ARG A 94 -10.74 6.37 -7.77
CA ARG A 94 -10.45 5.67 -6.50
C ARG A 94 -10.18 4.18 -6.71
N PRO A 95 -9.25 3.82 -7.62
CA PRO A 95 -8.95 2.42 -7.93
C PRO A 95 -8.37 1.68 -6.72
N ILE A 96 -8.54 0.36 -6.72
CA ILE A 96 -7.89 -0.53 -5.76
C ILE A 96 -6.60 -1.10 -6.37
N VAL A 97 -5.59 -1.23 -5.54
CA VAL A 97 -4.33 -1.90 -5.85
C VAL A 97 -4.12 -3.03 -4.85
N GLU A 98 -4.31 -4.26 -5.26
CA GLU A 98 -3.98 -5.46 -4.48
C GLU A 98 -2.46 -5.67 -4.53
N VAL A 99 -1.78 -5.49 -3.40
CA VAL A 99 -0.33 -5.68 -3.30
C VAL A 99 -0.01 -7.12 -2.97
N ASN A 100 0.87 -7.75 -3.74
CA ASN A 100 1.32 -9.12 -3.54
C ASN A 100 2.83 -9.20 -3.31
N PHE A 101 3.25 -9.57 -2.13
CA PHE A 101 4.64 -9.87 -1.83
C PHE A 101 4.95 -11.33 -2.19
N THR A 102 5.82 -11.59 -3.17
CA THR A 102 6.20 -12.97 -3.53
C THR A 102 6.99 -13.66 -2.42
N ALA A 103 7.77 -12.91 -1.63
CA ALA A 103 8.39 -13.40 -0.40
C ALA A 103 7.47 -13.15 0.81
N ASN A 104 6.27 -13.72 0.76
CA ASN A 104 5.15 -13.47 1.67
C ASN A 104 5.36 -13.95 3.13
N ARG A 105 6.47 -14.62 3.43
CA ARG A 105 6.88 -15.06 4.78
C ARG A 105 8.08 -14.28 5.31
N SER A 106 8.32 -13.07 4.84
CA SER A 106 9.36 -12.22 5.38
C SER A 106 8.93 -11.62 6.72
N SER A 107 9.74 -11.84 7.76
CA SER A 107 9.61 -11.19 9.08
C SER A 107 10.55 -9.98 9.23
N ASP A 108 11.32 -9.65 8.19
CA ASP A 108 12.11 -8.42 8.13
C ASP A 108 11.19 -7.23 7.82
N TYR A 109 10.59 -6.65 8.84
CA TYR A 109 9.65 -5.53 8.72
C TYR A 109 10.23 -4.29 8.03
N PRO A 110 11.49 -3.87 8.27
CA PRO A 110 12.12 -2.82 7.47
C PRO A 110 12.11 -3.13 5.97
N THR A 111 12.37 -4.37 5.57
CA THR A 111 12.33 -4.79 4.15
C THR A 111 10.91 -4.75 3.59
N VAL A 112 9.90 -5.26 4.28
CA VAL A 112 8.51 -5.18 3.78
C VAL A 112 8.02 -3.73 3.73
N GLY A 113 8.48 -2.85 4.62
CA GLY A 113 8.25 -1.41 4.56
C GLY A 113 8.87 -0.75 3.32
N ARG A 114 10.08 -1.17 2.92
CA ARG A 114 10.72 -0.74 1.66
C ARG A 114 9.94 -1.25 0.44
N TRP A 115 9.43 -2.47 0.46
CA TRP A 115 8.58 -2.99 -0.61
C TRP A 115 7.29 -2.18 -0.76
N ALA A 116 6.64 -1.83 0.34
CA ALA A 116 5.48 -0.93 0.30
C ALA A 116 5.82 0.44 -0.30
N LYS A 117 7.01 1.02 0.02
CA LYS A 117 7.50 2.24 -0.63
C LYS A 117 7.65 2.05 -2.14
N ASN A 118 8.22 0.94 -2.58
CA ASN A 118 8.45 0.68 -4.00
C ASN A 118 7.12 0.63 -4.79
N VAL A 119 6.05 0.07 -4.19
CA VAL A 119 4.71 0.11 -4.78
C VAL A 119 4.21 1.55 -4.92
N VAL A 120 4.33 2.38 -3.89
CA VAL A 120 3.93 3.80 -3.95
C VAL A 120 4.71 4.54 -5.04
N VAL A 121 6.01 4.30 -5.16
CA VAL A 121 6.86 4.90 -6.20
C VAL A 121 6.44 4.42 -7.60
N ALA A 122 6.19 3.12 -7.79
CA ALA A 122 5.75 2.58 -9.07
C ALA A 122 4.41 3.21 -9.52
N LEU A 123 3.45 3.36 -8.61
CA LEU A 123 2.18 4.03 -8.89
C LEU A 123 2.36 5.53 -9.17
N GLN A 124 3.27 6.20 -8.47
CA GLN A 124 3.60 7.60 -8.73
C GLN A 124 4.21 7.78 -10.13
N GLN A 125 5.10 6.89 -10.53
CA GLN A 125 5.74 6.90 -11.85
C GLN A 125 4.74 6.59 -12.98
N ALA A 126 3.90 5.55 -12.80
CA ALA A 126 2.96 5.10 -13.81
C ALA A 126 1.75 6.04 -14.00
N TYR A 127 1.23 6.61 -12.91
CA TYR A 127 -0.05 7.34 -12.91
C TYR A 127 0.04 8.76 -12.36
N GLY A 128 1.20 9.23 -11.93
CA GLY A 128 1.37 10.58 -11.38
C GLY A 128 0.57 10.84 -10.09
N ILE A 129 0.23 9.78 -9.33
CA ILE A 129 -0.57 9.94 -8.11
C ILE A 129 0.08 10.94 -7.14
N LYS A 130 -0.74 11.74 -6.46
CA LYS A 130 -0.30 12.69 -5.43
C LYS A 130 -0.80 12.33 -4.04
N ALA A 131 -1.75 11.41 -3.98
CA ALA A 131 -2.35 10.93 -2.74
C ALA A 131 -2.77 9.46 -2.89
N PHE A 132 -2.88 8.75 -1.77
CA PHE A 132 -3.32 7.36 -1.71
C PHE A 132 -3.87 7.01 -0.33
N ASN A 133 -4.50 5.83 -0.22
CA ASN A 133 -4.92 5.21 1.03
C ASN A 133 -4.25 3.84 1.19
N MET A 134 -4.19 3.33 2.41
CA MET A 134 -3.67 2.00 2.70
C MET A 134 -4.64 1.21 3.57
N VAL A 135 -4.78 -0.08 3.27
CA VAL A 135 -5.48 -1.08 4.08
C VAL A 135 -4.50 -2.23 4.33
N GLY A 136 -4.35 -2.66 5.55
CA GLY A 136 -3.50 -3.81 5.89
C GLY A 136 -4.24 -4.81 6.75
N HIS A 137 -3.99 -6.09 6.51
CA HIS A 137 -4.37 -7.18 7.38
C HIS A 137 -3.12 -7.83 7.99
N SER A 138 -3.14 -8.05 9.31
CA SER A 138 -2.05 -8.78 10.01
C SER A 138 -0.66 -8.19 9.70
N MET A 139 0.26 -8.95 9.11
CA MET A 139 1.60 -8.51 8.69
C MET A 139 1.56 -7.34 7.69
N GLY A 140 0.53 -7.22 6.87
CA GLY A 140 0.34 -6.06 6.00
C GLY A 140 0.32 -4.73 6.76
N ASN A 141 -0.15 -4.72 8.01
CA ASN A 141 -0.09 -3.55 8.89
C ASN A 141 1.35 -3.18 9.26
N MET A 142 2.23 -4.18 9.42
CA MET A 142 3.65 -3.93 9.69
C MET A 142 4.35 -3.35 8.47
N ALA A 143 4.03 -3.82 7.26
CA ALA A 143 4.51 -3.20 6.02
C ALA A 143 4.16 -1.70 5.96
N ILE A 144 2.93 -1.35 6.30
CA ILE A 144 2.44 0.03 6.33
C ILE A 144 3.13 0.85 7.42
N THR A 145 3.23 0.35 8.65
CA THR A 145 3.84 1.09 9.77
C THR A 145 5.33 1.33 9.55
N TYR A 146 6.06 0.35 9.03
CA TYR A 146 7.49 0.51 8.70
C TYR A 146 7.71 1.39 7.46
N TYR A 147 6.80 1.35 6.47
CA TYR A 147 6.79 2.35 5.40
C TYR A 147 6.69 3.77 5.96
N LEU A 148 5.73 4.01 6.85
CA LEU A 148 5.52 5.32 7.46
C LEU A 148 6.68 5.73 8.37
N LEU A 149 7.21 4.83 9.18
CA LEU A 149 8.37 5.11 10.02
C LEU A 149 9.54 5.67 9.22
N ALA A 150 9.79 5.12 8.03
CA ALA A 150 10.90 5.51 7.18
C ALA A 150 10.60 6.67 6.22
N ASN A 151 9.32 6.91 5.85
CA ASN A 151 9.00 7.76 4.70
C ASN A 151 7.95 8.85 4.99
N ALA A 152 7.34 8.90 6.18
CA ALA A 152 6.24 9.82 6.48
C ALA A 152 6.61 11.31 6.32
N GLN A 153 7.89 11.66 6.44
CA GLN A 153 8.41 13.02 6.27
C GLN A 153 8.91 13.30 4.84
N ASN A 154 8.89 12.31 3.94
CA ASN A 154 9.38 12.49 2.57
C ASN A 154 8.32 13.17 1.69
N LYS A 155 8.47 14.48 1.49
CA LYS A 155 7.56 15.32 0.69
C LYS A 155 7.58 15.01 -0.82
N ARG A 156 8.54 14.20 -1.30
CA ARG A 156 8.62 13.77 -2.72
C ARG A 156 7.66 12.62 -3.02
N LEU A 157 7.20 11.91 -2.00
CA LEU A 157 6.24 10.83 -2.13
C LEU A 157 4.80 11.34 -2.08
N PRO A 158 3.86 10.62 -2.70
CA PRO A 158 2.43 10.87 -2.55
C PRO A 158 2.01 10.88 -1.08
N GLN A 159 0.96 11.63 -0.77
CA GLN A 159 0.47 11.79 0.60
C GLN A 159 -0.52 10.69 0.98
N LEU A 160 -0.27 9.99 2.09
CA LEU A 160 -1.27 9.13 2.70
C LEU A 160 -2.43 9.96 3.26
N LYS A 161 -3.67 9.61 2.91
CA LYS A 161 -4.89 10.31 3.35
C LYS A 161 -5.70 9.54 4.37
N ARG A 162 -5.91 8.25 4.12
CA ARG A 162 -6.67 7.36 5.01
C ARG A 162 -5.93 6.05 5.19
N GLN A 163 -6.06 5.47 6.36
CA GLN A 163 -5.41 4.23 6.71
C GLN A 163 -6.36 3.35 7.52
N VAL A 164 -6.52 2.10 7.06
CA VAL A 164 -7.28 1.08 7.77
C VAL A 164 -6.31 -0.02 8.19
N TYR A 165 -6.34 -0.34 9.47
CA TYR A 165 -5.64 -1.47 10.05
C TYR A 165 -6.65 -2.54 10.44
N ILE A 166 -6.41 -3.78 10.06
CA ILE A 166 -7.25 -4.94 10.39
C ILE A 166 -6.37 -5.98 11.07
N ALA A 167 -6.70 -6.37 12.30
CA ALA A 167 -5.95 -7.36 13.08
C ALA A 167 -4.44 -7.07 13.20
N GLY A 168 -4.07 -5.82 13.48
CA GLY A 168 -2.66 -5.40 13.56
C GLY A 168 -1.97 -5.90 14.81
N HIS A 169 -0.82 -6.58 14.66
CA HIS A 169 -0.01 -7.14 15.75
C HIS A 169 1.15 -6.21 16.14
N PHE A 170 0.84 -4.95 16.50
CA PHE A 170 1.88 -3.93 16.70
C PHE A 170 2.84 -4.24 17.84
N ASN A 171 2.35 -4.88 18.92
CA ASN A 171 3.15 -5.20 20.10
C ASN A 171 3.18 -6.70 20.42
N GLY A 172 3.07 -7.57 19.42
CA GLY A 172 3.23 -9.01 19.61
C GLY A 172 2.08 -9.85 19.07
N ILE A 173 2.36 -11.13 18.98
CA ILE A 173 1.51 -12.21 18.46
C ILE A 173 1.38 -13.28 19.54
N LEU A 174 0.17 -13.77 19.76
CA LEU A 174 -0.10 -14.84 20.75
C LEU A 174 0.69 -16.10 20.42
N GLY A 175 1.31 -16.69 21.44
CA GLY A 175 2.14 -17.88 21.33
C GLY A 175 3.56 -17.62 20.79
N MET A 176 3.90 -16.36 20.47
CA MET A 176 5.28 -15.95 20.10
C MET A 176 5.90 -15.02 21.16
N ASP A 177 5.39 -13.83 21.27
CA ASP A 177 5.92 -12.78 22.16
C ASP A 177 4.82 -12.06 22.95
N ASP A 178 3.56 -12.53 22.81
CA ASP A 178 2.41 -12.15 23.62
C ASP A 178 1.66 -13.40 24.13
N GLU A 179 0.86 -13.23 25.18
CA GLU A 179 0.03 -14.24 25.79
C GLU A 179 -1.38 -13.67 26.07
N PRO A 180 -2.44 -14.52 26.09
CA PRO A 180 -3.78 -14.06 26.43
C PRO A 180 -3.83 -13.33 27.76
N ASN A 181 -4.47 -12.15 27.78
CA ASN A 181 -4.73 -11.35 28.98
C ASN A 181 -3.49 -10.82 29.71
N ARG A 182 -2.26 -10.96 29.18
CA ARG A 182 -1.01 -10.52 29.84
C ARG A 182 -0.69 -9.06 29.54
N MET A 183 -0.86 -8.65 28.30
CA MET A 183 -0.62 -7.26 27.92
C MET A 183 -1.67 -6.33 28.51
N LYS A 184 -1.23 -5.27 29.16
CA LYS A 184 -2.08 -4.20 29.68
C LYS A 184 -1.73 -2.88 29.00
N LEU A 185 -2.72 -2.08 28.72
CA LEU A 185 -2.54 -0.74 28.16
C LEU A 185 -2.89 0.30 29.22
N ASN A 186 -2.14 1.40 29.26
CA ASN A 186 -2.56 2.57 30.01
C ASN A 186 -3.64 3.38 29.24
N ALA A 187 -4.16 4.44 29.84
CA ALA A 187 -5.20 5.29 29.22
C ALA A 187 -4.81 5.84 27.83
N ALA A 188 -3.53 6.10 27.60
CA ALA A 188 -3.03 6.55 26.31
C ALA A 188 -2.85 5.42 25.28
N GLY A 189 -3.08 4.15 25.65
CA GLY A 189 -2.86 2.98 24.79
C GLY A 189 -1.44 2.45 24.78
N ARG A 190 -0.55 2.91 25.70
CA ARG A 190 0.83 2.42 25.78
C ARG A 190 0.87 1.08 26.52
N PRO A 191 1.50 0.03 25.91
CA PRO A 191 1.67 -1.26 26.55
C PRO A 191 2.57 -1.20 27.78
N ASN A 192 2.28 -2.04 28.77
CA ASN A 192 3.12 -2.22 29.98
C ASN A 192 4.47 -2.87 29.66
N LYS A 193 4.56 -3.71 28.61
CA LYS A 193 5.79 -4.30 28.08
C LYS A 193 5.89 -3.98 26.59
N LEU A 194 7.05 -3.50 26.14
CA LEU A 194 7.28 -3.14 24.74
C LEU A 194 8.11 -4.24 24.09
N GLN A 195 7.56 -4.87 23.06
CA GLN A 195 8.27 -5.85 22.23
C GLN A 195 9.30 -5.14 21.32
N PRO A 196 10.33 -5.83 20.81
CA PRO A 196 11.38 -5.21 19.98
C PRO A 196 10.86 -4.41 18.79
N ALA A 197 9.92 -4.99 18.04
CA ALA A 197 9.29 -4.30 16.90
C ALA A 197 8.54 -3.04 17.33
N TYR A 198 7.79 -3.10 18.44
CA TYR A 198 7.05 -1.95 18.96
C TYR A 198 7.98 -0.81 19.40
N ARG A 199 9.15 -1.12 20.01
CA ARG A 199 10.16 -0.10 20.36
C ARG A 199 10.61 0.67 19.11
N GLN A 200 10.81 0.00 17.99
CA GLN A 200 11.12 0.66 16.71
C GLN A 200 9.96 1.55 16.25
N LEU A 201 8.72 1.03 16.33
CA LEU A 201 7.52 1.76 15.95
C LEU A 201 7.24 2.99 16.81
N MET A 202 7.83 3.11 18.01
CA MET A 202 7.73 4.32 18.84
C MET A 202 8.17 5.58 18.10
N GLY A 203 9.05 5.47 17.11
CA GLY A 203 9.44 6.58 16.25
C GLY A 203 8.27 7.23 15.49
N LEU A 204 7.18 6.50 15.25
CA LEU A 204 5.97 7.05 14.63
C LEU A 204 5.39 8.23 15.43
N ARG A 205 5.55 8.25 16.74
CA ARG A 205 5.13 9.37 17.59
C ARG A 205 5.76 10.71 17.19
N GLN A 206 6.89 10.66 16.50
CA GLN A 206 7.63 11.83 16.03
C GLN A 206 7.39 12.10 14.54
N VAL A 207 7.39 11.04 13.72
CA VAL A 207 7.38 11.19 12.26
C VAL A 207 6.00 11.06 11.61
N TYR A 208 4.99 10.48 12.31
CA TYR A 208 3.66 10.31 11.74
C TYR A 208 3.09 11.66 11.26
N PRO A 209 2.46 11.75 10.08
CA PRO A 209 2.01 13.02 9.50
C PRO A 209 0.99 13.72 10.40
N ARG A 210 1.33 14.92 10.89
CA ARG A 210 0.48 15.69 11.81
C ARG A 210 -0.77 16.20 11.10
N ASN A 211 -1.96 15.93 11.66
CA ASN A 211 -3.25 16.41 11.18
C ASN A 211 -3.59 16.04 9.71
N GLN A 212 -2.98 14.96 9.19
CA GLN A 212 -3.14 14.60 7.78
C GLN A 212 -3.95 13.31 7.58
N VAL A 213 -3.60 12.24 8.29
CA VAL A 213 -4.12 10.90 8.04
C VAL A 213 -5.32 10.61 8.95
N ARG A 214 -6.43 10.16 8.36
CA ARG A 214 -7.54 9.56 9.13
C ARG A 214 -7.23 8.09 9.32
N VAL A 215 -7.41 7.58 10.53
CA VAL A 215 -7.08 6.20 10.91
C VAL A 215 -8.31 5.47 11.40
N LEU A 216 -8.52 4.25 10.88
CA LEU A 216 -9.47 3.27 11.39
C LEU A 216 -8.70 2.01 11.78
N ASN A 217 -8.82 1.59 13.04
CA ASN A 217 -8.22 0.38 13.58
C ASN A 217 -9.33 -0.62 13.91
N ILE A 218 -9.35 -1.76 13.20
CA ILE A 218 -10.35 -2.83 13.37
C ILE A 218 -9.62 -4.03 13.97
N TYR A 219 -10.15 -4.57 15.06
CA TYR A 219 -9.59 -5.76 15.71
C TYR A 219 -10.67 -6.73 16.15
N GLY A 220 -10.31 -7.99 16.28
CA GLY A 220 -11.23 -9.08 16.58
C GLY A 220 -11.17 -9.54 18.02
N ASP A 221 -12.31 -9.95 18.55
CA ASP A 221 -12.45 -10.65 19.82
C ASP A 221 -13.41 -11.84 19.64
N LYS A 222 -12.88 -13.05 19.72
CA LYS A 222 -13.70 -14.26 19.53
C LYS A 222 -14.76 -14.48 20.60
N GLY A 223 -14.67 -13.76 21.75
CA GLY A 223 -15.57 -13.93 22.87
C GLY A 223 -15.35 -15.19 23.68
N ASP A 224 -14.14 -15.78 23.60
CA ASP A 224 -13.75 -17.01 24.29
C ASP A 224 -12.96 -16.75 25.60
N GLY A 225 -12.96 -15.51 26.08
CA GLY A 225 -12.24 -15.10 27.30
C GLY A 225 -10.76 -14.76 27.07
N THR A 226 -10.21 -14.99 25.88
CA THR A 226 -8.80 -14.65 25.56
C THR A 226 -8.60 -13.18 25.22
N HIS A 227 -9.66 -12.42 24.98
CA HIS A 227 -9.64 -11.05 24.48
C HIS A 227 -8.73 -10.90 23.25
N SER A 228 -8.97 -11.76 22.25
CA SER A 228 -8.15 -11.85 21.04
C SER A 228 -8.96 -12.33 19.84
N ASP A 229 -8.39 -12.18 18.64
CA ASP A 229 -8.89 -12.82 17.41
C ASP A 229 -8.35 -14.27 17.23
N GLY A 230 -7.61 -14.77 18.23
CA GLY A 230 -6.95 -16.07 18.25
C GLY A 230 -5.49 -16.05 17.81
N SER A 231 -5.02 -14.98 17.20
CA SER A 231 -3.61 -14.76 16.83
C SER A 231 -3.04 -13.47 17.44
N VAL A 232 -3.86 -12.44 17.56
CA VAL A 232 -3.45 -11.13 18.09
C VAL A 232 -4.36 -10.74 19.23
N SER A 233 -3.77 -10.34 20.36
CA SER A 233 -4.54 -9.81 21.49
C SER A 233 -5.14 -8.45 21.16
N ASN A 234 -6.31 -8.15 21.73
CA ASN A 234 -6.93 -6.83 21.59
C ASN A 234 -5.96 -5.73 22.02
N ALA A 235 -5.20 -5.96 23.09
CA ALA A 235 -4.20 -5.02 23.58
C ALA A 235 -3.08 -4.76 22.56
N SER A 236 -2.57 -5.79 21.87
CA SER A 236 -1.57 -5.62 20.81
C SER A 236 -2.12 -4.75 19.69
N SER A 237 -3.33 -5.02 19.17
CA SER A 237 -3.96 -4.21 18.13
C SER A 237 -4.28 -2.78 18.58
N GLN A 238 -4.77 -2.58 19.80
CA GLN A 238 -5.10 -1.27 20.37
C GLN A 238 -3.87 -0.42 20.70
N SER A 239 -2.68 -1.03 20.85
CA SER A 239 -1.45 -0.32 21.13
C SER A 239 -1.06 0.67 20.02
N LEU A 240 -1.62 0.52 18.82
CA LEU A 240 -1.50 1.50 17.72
C LEU A 240 -1.90 2.90 18.16
N ARG A 241 -2.92 3.04 19.01
CA ARG A 241 -3.39 4.34 19.51
C ARG A 241 -2.25 5.17 20.07
N TYR A 242 -1.41 4.57 20.89
CA TYR A 242 -0.26 5.27 21.46
C TYR A 242 0.74 5.75 20.42
N LEU A 243 0.89 5.01 19.33
CA LEU A 243 1.86 5.32 18.28
C LEU A 243 1.42 6.49 17.39
N VAL A 244 0.13 6.58 17.03
CA VAL A 244 -0.30 7.47 15.96
C VAL A 244 -1.43 8.45 16.33
N ALA A 245 -2.26 8.17 17.34
CA ALA A 245 -3.50 8.92 17.56
C ALA A 245 -3.25 10.41 17.86
N SER A 246 -2.20 10.76 18.60
CA SER A 246 -1.87 12.15 18.94
C SER A 246 -1.46 13.01 17.74
N ARG A 247 -1.15 12.38 16.60
CA ARG A 247 -0.75 13.05 15.36
C ARG A 247 -1.74 12.87 14.22
N ALA A 248 -2.57 11.84 14.27
CA ALA A 248 -3.58 11.57 13.26
C ALA A 248 -4.60 12.73 13.16
N LYS A 249 -5.19 12.92 11.98
CA LYS A 249 -6.33 13.84 11.79
C LYS A 249 -7.56 13.35 12.52
N SER A 250 -7.76 12.03 12.55
CA SER A 250 -8.75 11.33 13.37
C SER A 250 -8.27 9.91 13.61
N TYR A 251 -8.65 9.35 14.75
CA TYR A 251 -8.37 7.97 15.13
C TYR A 251 -9.65 7.32 15.66
N ARG A 252 -10.04 6.21 15.07
CA ARG A 252 -11.20 5.42 15.48
C ARG A 252 -10.81 3.96 15.65
N GLU A 253 -11.29 3.32 16.70
CA GLU A 253 -11.18 1.88 16.92
C GLU A 253 -12.55 1.21 16.80
N VAL A 254 -12.58 0.03 16.21
CA VAL A 254 -13.77 -0.82 16.15
C VAL A 254 -13.40 -2.24 16.49
N LYS A 255 -14.08 -2.79 17.50
CA LYS A 255 -13.97 -4.19 17.88
C LYS A 255 -15.04 -5.00 17.17
N ILE A 256 -14.65 -6.05 16.47
CA ILE A 256 -15.55 -7.08 15.94
C ILE A 256 -15.59 -8.21 16.97
N THR A 257 -16.75 -8.76 17.27
CA THR A 257 -16.92 -9.79 18.31
C THR A 257 -17.55 -11.06 17.78
N GLY A 258 -17.25 -12.20 18.46
CA GLY A 258 -17.83 -13.50 18.17
C GLY A 258 -17.04 -14.35 17.17
N LYS A 259 -17.60 -15.44 16.71
CA LYS A 259 -16.92 -16.45 15.90
C LYS A 259 -16.36 -15.92 14.57
N GLN A 260 -16.98 -14.86 14.01
CA GLN A 260 -16.52 -14.21 12.78
C GLN A 260 -15.42 -13.16 13.01
N ALA A 261 -15.02 -12.95 14.26
CA ALA A 261 -13.91 -12.08 14.63
C ALA A 261 -12.56 -12.81 14.70
N GLN A 262 -12.50 -14.08 14.26
CA GLN A 262 -11.26 -14.85 14.17
C GLN A 262 -10.31 -14.19 13.16
N HIS A 263 -9.01 -14.22 13.42
CA HIS A 263 -7.95 -13.49 12.72
C HIS A 263 -8.10 -13.46 11.20
N SER A 264 -8.14 -14.63 10.57
CA SER A 264 -8.26 -14.74 9.10
C SER A 264 -9.68 -14.47 8.59
N LYS A 265 -10.71 -14.57 9.44
CA LYS A 265 -12.08 -14.26 9.03
C LYS A 265 -12.37 -12.76 8.97
N LEU A 266 -11.53 -11.93 9.57
CA LEU A 266 -11.74 -10.49 9.56
C LEU A 266 -11.65 -9.89 8.15
N HIS A 267 -10.82 -10.43 7.28
CA HIS A 267 -10.73 -9.97 5.88
C HIS A 267 -11.82 -10.56 4.95
N GLU A 268 -12.71 -11.42 5.51
CA GLU A 268 -13.89 -11.96 4.81
C GLU A 268 -15.21 -11.56 5.53
N ASN A 269 -15.15 -10.57 6.41
CA ASN A 269 -16.24 -10.20 7.30
C ASN A 269 -17.05 -9.03 6.74
N GLN A 270 -18.35 -9.24 6.48
CA GLN A 270 -19.23 -8.21 5.93
C GLN A 270 -19.34 -6.94 6.80
N GLN A 271 -19.16 -7.05 8.13
CA GLN A 271 -19.13 -5.87 8.99
C GLN A 271 -17.84 -5.07 8.77
N VAL A 272 -16.72 -5.75 8.55
CA VAL A 272 -15.45 -5.12 8.17
C VAL A 272 -15.58 -4.46 6.80
N ASP A 273 -16.22 -5.13 5.83
CA ASP A 273 -16.46 -4.54 4.50
C ASP A 273 -17.23 -3.22 4.59
N ARG A 274 -18.33 -3.19 5.34
CA ARG A 274 -19.11 -1.95 5.53
C ARG A 274 -18.29 -0.84 6.16
N LEU A 275 -17.54 -1.14 7.24
CA LEU A 275 -16.69 -0.17 7.91
C LEU A 275 -15.60 0.40 6.98
N LEU A 276 -15.04 -0.46 6.15
CA LEU A 276 -14.02 -0.10 5.16
C LEU A 276 -14.60 0.78 4.05
N ILE A 277 -15.76 0.40 3.50
CA ILE A 277 -16.45 1.16 2.45
C ILE A 277 -16.83 2.55 2.96
N ASP A 278 -17.52 2.63 4.10
CA ASP A 278 -17.93 3.90 4.71
C ASP A 278 -16.74 4.83 4.99
N PHE A 279 -15.63 4.24 5.40
CA PHE A 279 -14.44 5.00 5.76
C PHE A 279 -13.62 5.47 4.55
N LEU A 280 -13.45 4.64 3.53
CA LEU A 280 -12.58 4.91 2.38
C LEU A 280 -13.35 5.48 1.18
N TRP A 281 -14.60 5.05 0.97
CA TRP A 281 -15.47 5.45 -0.13
C TRP A 281 -16.78 6.06 0.39
N PRO A 282 -16.74 7.12 1.20
CA PRO A 282 -17.98 7.77 1.62
C PRO A 282 -18.73 8.24 0.37
N ASN A 283 -19.97 7.89 0.25
CA ASN A 283 -20.86 8.07 -0.91
C ASN A 283 -20.70 6.99 -2.01
N ALA A 284 -20.21 5.79 -1.67
CA ALA A 284 -20.30 4.61 -2.54
C ALA A 284 -21.68 3.99 -2.46
#